data_ca3c6a551855d4998bbfaa850d29418d
#
_entry.id   ca3c6a551855d4998bbfaa850d29418d
#
_cell.length_a   1.000
_cell.length_b   1.000
_cell.length_c   1.000
_cell.angle_alpha   90.00
_cell.angle_beta   90.00
_cell.angle_gamma   90.00
#
_symmetry.space_group_name_H-M   'P 1'
#
loop_
_entity.id
_entity.type
_entity.pdbx_description
1 polymer ?
#
loop_
_entity_poly.entity_id
_entity_poly.type
_entity_poly.pdbx_seq_one_letter_code
_entity_poly.pdbx_strand_id
1 'polypeptide(L)'
;MHGEPRKTHEWLQRLVGDWTFEMEAAGAPGEPPMKLSGRESVRLLGGTWALCEGDMSGDGTGDTLMTLGYDPGTQRFKGTFVGSMMTHIWIYDGELDAAGNLLTLDTEGPSWEDGNTMTKYRDRIEIRDQDHRTLTSDVLGSNGEWTRFMTSHYRRAG
;
A
#
# COMPACT_ATOMS: atom_id res chain seq x y z
N MET A 1 -3.47 -17.27 -21.02
CA MET A 1 -3.60 -16.86 -19.62
C MET A 1 -5.04 -16.39 -19.40
N HIS A 2 -5.73 -17.03 -18.50
CA HIS A 2 -7.13 -16.70 -18.24
C HIS A 2 -7.23 -15.88 -16.96
N GLY A 3 -7.71 -14.67 -17.06
CA GLY A 3 -7.91 -13.79 -15.93
C GLY A 3 -9.19 -14.07 -15.15
N GLU A 4 -9.48 -15.34 -14.90
CA GLU A 4 -10.68 -15.69 -14.14
C GLU A 4 -10.49 -15.42 -12.65
N PRO A 5 -11.43 -14.71 -12.01
CA PRO A 5 -11.36 -14.47 -10.58
C PRO A 5 -11.39 -15.77 -9.76
N ARG A 6 -10.59 -15.79 -8.71
CA ARG A 6 -10.55 -16.88 -7.73
C ARG A 6 -10.83 -16.32 -6.34
N LYS A 7 -10.96 -17.17 -5.32
CA LYS A 7 -11.19 -16.74 -3.94
C LYS A 7 -10.19 -15.70 -3.45
N THR A 8 -8.93 -15.84 -3.86
CA THR A 8 -7.88 -14.85 -3.54
C THR A 8 -8.12 -13.52 -4.24
N HIS A 9 -8.72 -13.52 -5.44
CA HIS A 9 -9.14 -12.28 -6.08
C HIS A 9 -10.33 -11.64 -5.37
N GLU A 10 -11.20 -12.45 -4.75
CA GLU A 10 -12.33 -11.93 -3.99
C GLU A 10 -11.89 -11.08 -2.80
N TRP A 11 -10.71 -11.34 -2.26
CA TRP A 11 -10.14 -10.49 -1.20
C TRP A 11 -10.01 -9.04 -1.67
N LEU A 12 -9.65 -8.83 -2.94
CA LEU A 12 -9.51 -7.49 -3.50
C LEU A 12 -10.83 -6.70 -3.46
N GLN A 13 -11.97 -7.38 -3.55
CA GLN A 13 -13.27 -6.73 -3.47
C GLN A 13 -13.53 -6.08 -2.10
N ARG A 14 -12.87 -6.56 -1.06
CA ARG A 14 -12.98 -5.97 0.26
C ARG A 14 -12.38 -4.57 0.33
N LEU A 15 -11.53 -4.22 -0.64
CA LEU A 15 -10.92 -2.90 -0.75
C LEU A 15 -11.78 -1.93 -1.56
N VAL A 16 -12.73 -2.43 -2.35
CA VAL A 16 -13.52 -1.60 -3.28
C VAL A 16 -14.38 -0.60 -2.51
N GLY A 17 -14.43 0.63 -2.99
CA GLY A 17 -15.25 1.70 -2.46
C GLY A 17 -14.46 2.97 -2.25
N ASP A 18 -15.09 3.91 -1.57
CA ASP A 18 -14.50 5.20 -1.23
C ASP A 18 -14.09 5.20 0.24
N TRP A 19 -12.88 5.70 0.48
CA TRP A 19 -12.26 5.71 1.80
C TRP A 19 -11.73 7.08 2.12
N THR A 20 -11.72 7.41 3.40
CA THR A 20 -10.89 8.50 3.93
C THR A 20 -9.74 7.89 4.71
N PHE A 21 -8.59 8.54 4.72
CA PHE A 21 -7.48 8.04 5.51
C PHE A 21 -6.81 9.15 6.32
N GLU A 22 -6.23 8.71 7.43
CA GLU A 22 -5.36 9.52 8.27
C GLU A 22 -4.02 8.80 8.36
N MET A 23 -2.96 9.50 7.96
CA MET A 23 -1.61 8.96 7.90
C MET A 23 -0.71 9.67 8.89
N GLU A 24 0.13 8.88 9.56
CA GLU A 24 1.20 9.39 10.38
C GLU A 24 2.51 8.83 9.87
N ALA A 25 3.44 9.71 9.50
CA ALA A 25 4.75 9.34 8.97
C ALA A 25 5.85 9.92 9.86
N ALA A 26 6.92 9.15 10.05
CA ALA A 26 8.07 9.60 10.82
C ALA A 26 8.70 10.82 10.18
N GLY A 27 8.97 11.85 10.98
CA GLY A 27 9.74 13.01 10.56
C GLY A 27 11.23 12.71 10.58
N ALA A 28 12.03 13.74 10.27
CA ALA A 28 13.47 13.66 10.43
C ALA A 28 13.82 13.42 11.91
N PRO A 29 15.03 12.87 12.20
CA PRO A 29 15.43 12.65 13.59
C PRO A 29 15.29 13.91 14.44
N GLY A 30 14.55 13.81 15.54
CA GLY A 30 14.29 14.94 16.43
C GLY A 30 13.07 15.78 16.07
N GLU A 31 12.43 15.50 14.93
CA GLU A 31 11.22 16.21 14.53
C GLU A 31 9.95 15.41 14.87
N PRO A 32 8.81 16.09 15.11
CA PRO A 32 7.56 15.37 15.32
C PRO A 32 7.10 14.64 14.07
N PRO A 33 6.28 13.58 14.22
CA PRO A 33 5.71 12.89 13.08
C PRO A 33 4.86 13.84 12.22
N MET A 34 4.89 13.60 10.91
CA MET A 34 4.04 14.30 9.96
C MET A 34 2.69 13.64 9.94
N LYS A 35 1.61 14.44 10.01
CA LYS A 35 0.24 13.94 9.91
C LYS A 35 -0.39 14.45 8.63
N LEU A 36 -0.95 13.53 7.86
CA LEU A 36 -1.61 13.82 6.60
C LEU A 36 -2.96 13.11 6.58
N SER A 37 -3.91 13.67 5.85
CA SER A 37 -5.20 13.04 5.63
C SER A 37 -5.55 13.15 4.16
N GLY A 38 -6.45 12.25 3.70
CA GLY A 38 -6.85 12.27 2.30
C GLY A 38 -7.98 11.30 2.03
N ARG A 39 -8.16 11.03 0.75
CA ARG A 39 -9.19 10.12 0.25
C ARG A 39 -8.58 9.12 -0.69
N GLU A 40 -9.19 7.94 -0.76
CA GLU A 40 -8.82 6.90 -1.71
C GLU A 40 -10.08 6.29 -2.29
N SER A 41 -10.08 6.11 -3.60
CA SER A 41 -11.16 5.45 -4.32
C SER A 41 -10.60 4.16 -4.91
N VAL A 42 -11.23 3.03 -4.63
CA VAL A 42 -10.77 1.72 -5.10
C VAL A 42 -11.83 1.11 -5.99
N ARG A 43 -11.42 0.75 -7.20
CA ARG A 43 -12.26 0.03 -8.16
C ARG A 43 -11.52 -1.17 -8.71
N LEU A 44 -12.25 -2.12 -9.27
CA LEU A 44 -11.65 -3.28 -9.91
C LEU A 44 -11.54 -3.07 -11.41
N LEU A 45 -10.40 -3.46 -11.97
CA LEU A 45 -10.22 -3.61 -13.41
C LEU A 45 -10.50 -5.09 -13.73
N GLY A 46 -11.68 -5.35 -14.27
CA GLY A 46 -12.19 -6.72 -14.32
C GLY A 46 -12.41 -7.24 -12.91
N GLY A 47 -12.24 -8.53 -12.69
CA GLY A 47 -12.33 -9.11 -11.36
C GLY A 47 -10.97 -9.44 -10.75
N THR A 48 -9.87 -9.01 -11.39
CA THR A 48 -8.53 -9.52 -11.08
C THR A 48 -7.55 -8.45 -10.57
N TRP A 49 -7.79 -7.17 -10.83
CA TRP A 49 -6.91 -6.08 -10.38
C TRP A 49 -7.69 -5.03 -9.60
N ALA A 50 -7.12 -4.57 -8.51
CA ALA A 50 -7.63 -3.41 -7.78
C ALA A 50 -6.81 -2.18 -8.15
N LEU A 51 -7.50 -1.09 -8.47
CA LEU A 51 -6.88 0.20 -8.74
C LEU A 51 -7.24 1.14 -7.60
N CYS A 52 -6.25 1.52 -6.81
CA CYS A 52 -6.43 2.33 -5.62
C CYS A 52 -5.89 3.74 -5.91
N GLU A 53 -6.81 4.66 -6.18
CA GLU A 53 -6.48 6.05 -6.52
C GLU A 53 -6.59 6.91 -5.28
N GLY A 54 -5.47 7.47 -4.83
CA GLY A 54 -5.40 8.28 -3.61
C GLY A 54 -5.20 9.75 -3.92
N ASP A 55 -5.72 10.59 -3.02
CA ASP A 55 -5.55 12.05 -3.07
C ASP A 55 -5.29 12.53 -1.64
N MET A 56 -4.05 12.92 -1.36
CA MET A 56 -3.62 13.35 -0.04
C MET A 56 -3.81 14.84 0.23
N SER A 57 -3.93 15.66 -0.83
CA SER A 57 -3.88 17.10 -0.65
C SER A 57 -5.12 17.83 -1.17
N GLY A 58 -5.88 17.18 -2.06
CA GLY A 58 -7.01 17.81 -2.73
C GLY A 58 -6.61 18.80 -3.82
N ASP A 59 -5.30 19.01 -4.05
CA ASP A 59 -4.79 19.95 -5.05
C ASP A 59 -3.96 19.29 -6.16
N GLY A 60 -3.94 17.95 -6.18
CA GLY A 60 -3.21 17.18 -7.19
C GLY A 60 -1.73 16.99 -6.90
N THR A 61 -1.20 17.55 -5.83
CA THR A 61 0.22 17.38 -5.49
C THR A 61 0.52 16.08 -4.75
N GLY A 62 -0.50 15.42 -4.23
CA GLY A 62 -0.38 14.18 -3.47
C GLY A 62 -1.15 13.02 -4.08
N ASP A 63 -1.29 12.97 -5.41
CA ASP A 63 -2.02 11.90 -6.08
C ASP A 63 -1.19 10.62 -6.11
N THR A 64 -1.82 9.51 -5.79
CA THR A 64 -1.18 8.19 -5.79
C THR A 64 -2.02 7.18 -6.54
N LEU A 65 -1.36 6.15 -7.06
CA LEU A 65 -2.04 5.01 -7.65
C LEU A 65 -1.34 3.73 -7.22
N MET A 66 -2.09 2.84 -6.58
CA MET A 66 -1.63 1.50 -6.27
C MET A 66 -2.41 0.51 -7.12
N THR A 67 -1.72 -0.44 -7.74
CA THR A 67 -2.34 -1.56 -8.41
C THR A 67 -2.06 -2.82 -7.61
N LEU A 68 -3.06 -3.68 -7.45
CA LEU A 68 -2.91 -4.94 -6.74
C LEU A 68 -3.66 -6.03 -7.47
N GLY A 69 -3.02 -7.18 -7.64
CA GLY A 69 -3.63 -8.36 -8.21
C GLY A 69 -3.01 -9.61 -7.65
N TYR A 70 -3.66 -10.73 -7.88
CA TYR A 70 -3.15 -12.03 -7.47
C TYR A 70 -2.80 -12.84 -8.71
N ASP A 71 -1.57 -13.37 -8.75
CA ASP A 71 -1.10 -14.22 -9.84
C ASP A 71 -1.21 -15.69 -9.43
N PRO A 72 -2.20 -16.43 -9.97
CA PRO A 72 -2.34 -17.86 -9.63
C PRO A 72 -1.13 -18.70 -10.06
N GLY A 73 -0.41 -18.27 -11.09
CA GLY A 73 0.76 -19.01 -11.59
C GLY A 73 1.89 -19.07 -10.58
N THR A 74 2.12 -17.97 -9.86
CA THR A 74 3.15 -17.89 -8.83
C THR A 74 2.58 -18.02 -7.42
N GLN A 75 1.26 -17.98 -7.28
CA GLN A 75 0.55 -17.96 -5.99
C GLN A 75 0.98 -16.76 -5.15
N ARG A 76 1.23 -15.61 -5.80
CA ARG A 76 1.69 -14.39 -5.15
C ARG A 76 0.81 -13.21 -5.55
N PHE A 77 0.69 -12.25 -4.65
CA PHE A 77 0.12 -10.95 -4.98
C PHE A 77 1.20 -10.12 -5.67
N LYS A 78 0.79 -9.39 -6.70
CA LYS A 78 1.65 -8.51 -7.48
C LYS A 78 1.01 -7.14 -7.55
N GLY A 79 1.82 -6.12 -7.67
CA GLY A 79 1.28 -4.79 -7.82
C GLY A 79 2.35 -3.74 -8.00
N THR A 80 1.90 -2.49 -8.07
CA THR A 80 2.77 -1.33 -8.19
C THR A 80 2.23 -0.19 -7.35
N PHE A 81 3.10 0.75 -7.03
CA PHE A 81 2.72 2.01 -6.41
C PHE A 81 3.50 3.14 -7.06
N VAL A 82 2.78 4.18 -7.48
CA VAL A 82 3.37 5.41 -8.01
C VAL A 82 2.68 6.61 -7.37
N GLY A 83 3.37 7.71 -7.28
CA GLY A 83 2.82 8.94 -6.73
C GLY A 83 3.34 10.15 -7.48
N SER A 84 2.52 11.20 -7.52
CA SER A 84 2.90 12.43 -8.20
C SER A 84 4.12 13.13 -7.58
N MET A 85 4.43 12.78 -6.33
CA MET A 85 5.54 13.36 -5.57
C MET A 85 6.85 12.59 -5.74
N MET A 86 6.88 11.50 -6.52
CA MET A 86 8.06 10.65 -6.66
C MET A 86 8.23 10.18 -8.10
N THR A 87 9.43 9.74 -8.45
CA THR A 87 9.75 9.22 -9.78
C THR A 87 10.09 7.73 -9.77
N HIS A 88 10.19 7.14 -8.59
CA HIS A 88 10.43 5.70 -8.45
C HIS A 88 9.12 4.94 -8.55
N ILE A 89 9.09 3.86 -9.33
CA ILE A 89 7.99 2.92 -9.34
C ILE A 89 8.27 1.81 -8.33
N TRP A 90 7.35 1.64 -7.37
CA TRP A 90 7.43 0.56 -6.39
C TRP A 90 6.75 -0.66 -6.97
N ILE A 91 7.47 -1.78 -7.01
CA ILE A 91 6.95 -3.03 -7.54
C ILE A 91 6.79 -4.00 -6.37
N TYR A 92 5.57 -4.47 -6.17
CA TYR A 92 5.20 -5.31 -5.04
C TYR A 92 5.18 -6.79 -5.39
N ASP A 93 5.64 -7.60 -4.43
CA ASP A 93 5.51 -9.04 -4.45
C ASP A 93 5.15 -9.47 -3.03
N GLY A 94 4.03 -10.14 -2.86
CA GLY A 94 3.56 -10.41 -1.51
C GLY A 94 2.64 -11.60 -1.37
N GLU A 95 2.20 -11.78 -0.13
CA GLU A 95 1.34 -12.90 0.23
C GLU A 95 0.35 -12.52 1.32
N LEU A 96 -0.83 -13.14 1.23
CA LEU A 96 -1.90 -12.99 2.19
C LEU A 96 -1.74 -14.04 3.28
N ASP A 97 -2.00 -13.67 4.54
CA ASP A 97 -1.93 -14.63 5.64
C ASP A 97 -3.06 -15.66 5.56
N ALA A 98 -2.95 -16.71 6.36
CA ALA A 98 -3.90 -17.82 6.34
C ALA A 98 -5.31 -17.39 6.76
N ALA A 99 -5.42 -16.37 7.61
CA ALA A 99 -6.72 -15.83 8.04
C ALA A 99 -7.37 -14.95 7.00
N GLY A 100 -6.61 -14.49 5.98
CA GLY A 100 -7.14 -13.64 4.92
C GLY A 100 -7.31 -12.18 5.34
N ASN A 101 -6.61 -11.72 6.36
CA ASN A 101 -6.76 -10.36 6.86
C ASN A 101 -5.52 -9.49 6.68
N LEU A 102 -4.35 -10.09 6.49
CA LEU A 102 -3.09 -9.35 6.40
C LEU A 102 -2.38 -9.68 5.10
N LEU A 103 -2.25 -8.67 4.24
CA LEU A 103 -1.46 -8.77 3.01
C LEU A 103 -0.12 -8.09 3.25
N THR A 104 0.96 -8.85 3.10
CA THR A 104 2.33 -8.35 3.22
C THR A 104 2.93 -8.20 1.83
N LEU A 105 3.37 -6.98 1.50
CA LEU A 105 3.89 -6.62 0.20
C LEU A 105 5.36 -6.21 0.35
N ASP A 106 6.25 -7.00 -0.23
CA ASP A 106 7.68 -6.70 -0.26
C ASP A 106 8.02 -5.90 -1.51
N THR A 107 8.92 -4.95 -1.37
CA THR A 107 9.36 -4.09 -2.47
C THR A 107 10.77 -3.55 -2.20
N GLU A 108 11.33 -2.88 -3.18
CA GLU A 108 12.64 -2.25 -3.06
C GLU A 108 12.57 -0.82 -3.62
N GLY A 109 13.32 0.07 -3.01
CA GLY A 109 13.38 1.45 -3.44
C GLY A 109 14.56 2.19 -2.84
N PRO A 110 14.71 3.48 -3.21
CA PRO A 110 15.79 4.30 -2.67
C PRO A 110 15.70 4.41 -1.15
N SER A 111 16.85 4.27 -0.49
CA SER A 111 16.94 4.40 0.96
C SER A 111 16.61 5.84 1.37
N TRP A 112 15.84 5.99 2.43
CA TRP A 112 15.54 7.29 3.02
C TRP A 112 16.77 7.92 3.69
N GLU A 113 17.81 7.13 3.95
CA GLU A 113 19.04 7.60 4.58
C GLU A 113 19.91 8.41 3.61
N ASP A 114 20.01 7.98 2.34
CA ASP A 114 20.86 8.63 1.34
C ASP A 114 20.18 8.95 0.01
N GLY A 115 18.99 8.37 -0.24
CA GLY A 115 18.25 8.60 -1.47
C GLY A 115 18.81 7.90 -2.71
N ASN A 116 19.93 7.18 -2.60
CA ASN A 116 20.61 6.57 -3.74
C ASN A 116 20.72 5.05 -3.62
N THR A 117 21.06 4.55 -2.43
CA THR A 117 21.20 3.12 -2.20
C THR A 117 19.83 2.46 -2.15
N MET A 118 19.67 1.37 -2.89
CA MET A 118 18.44 0.60 -2.85
C MET A 118 18.37 -0.21 -1.56
N THR A 119 17.20 -0.22 -0.94
CA THR A 119 16.95 -1.02 0.24
C THR A 119 15.56 -1.65 0.16
N LYS A 120 15.29 -2.56 1.09
CA LYS A 120 14.02 -3.27 1.13
C LYS A 120 13.00 -2.52 1.96
N TYR A 121 11.78 -2.51 1.47
CA TYR A 121 10.61 -1.96 2.14
C TYR A 121 9.55 -3.04 2.24
N ARG A 122 8.67 -2.89 3.21
CA ARG A 122 7.56 -3.81 3.41
C ARG A 122 6.32 -3.02 3.79
N ASP A 123 5.31 -3.14 2.95
CA ASP A 123 4.01 -2.56 3.21
C ASP A 123 3.03 -3.66 3.62
N ARG A 124 2.18 -3.38 4.60
CA ARG A 124 1.16 -4.32 5.04
C ARG A 124 -0.20 -3.67 5.01
N ILE A 125 -1.15 -4.36 4.37
CA ILE A 125 -2.56 -3.97 4.41
C ILE A 125 -3.26 -4.96 5.33
N GLU A 126 -3.82 -4.44 6.43
CA GLU A 126 -4.57 -5.27 7.38
C GLU A 126 -6.03 -4.83 7.38
N ILE A 127 -6.92 -5.78 7.09
CA ILE A 127 -8.36 -5.53 7.16
C ILE A 127 -8.81 -5.81 8.58
N ARG A 128 -9.23 -4.76 9.28
CA ARG A 128 -9.69 -4.81 10.68
C ARG A 128 -11.15 -5.24 10.76
N ASP A 129 -11.97 -4.60 9.93
CA ASP A 129 -13.37 -4.93 9.76
C ASP A 129 -13.83 -4.43 8.38
N GLN A 130 -15.13 -4.49 8.12
CA GLN A 130 -15.68 -4.10 6.82
C GLN A 130 -15.43 -2.63 6.48
N ASP A 131 -15.31 -1.77 7.47
CA ASP A 131 -15.21 -0.33 7.29
C ASP A 131 -13.86 0.27 7.73
N HIS A 132 -12.93 -0.56 8.17
CA HIS A 132 -11.65 -0.11 8.69
C HIS A 132 -10.51 -1.04 8.26
N ARG A 133 -9.49 -0.44 7.64
CA ARG A 133 -8.23 -1.14 7.32
C ARG A 133 -7.05 -0.23 7.60
N THR A 134 -5.88 -0.82 7.73
CA THR A 134 -4.65 -0.07 7.95
C THR A 134 -3.64 -0.39 6.87
N LEU A 135 -2.76 0.58 6.60
CA LEU A 135 -1.56 0.39 5.78
C LEU A 135 -0.37 0.82 6.62
N THR A 136 0.60 -0.06 6.77
CA THR A 136 1.84 0.26 7.47
C THR A 136 3.02 0.05 6.54
N SER A 137 4.07 0.85 6.72
CA SER A 137 5.29 0.74 5.91
C SER A 137 6.50 0.65 6.82
N ASP A 138 7.34 -0.35 6.55
CA ASP A 138 8.60 -0.59 7.24
C ASP A 138 9.74 -0.50 6.23
N VAL A 139 10.89 -0.05 6.69
CA VAL A 139 12.12 0.04 5.90
C VAL A 139 13.25 -0.71 6.59
N LEU A 140 14.05 -1.41 5.79
CA LEU A 140 15.26 -2.07 6.28
C LEU A 140 16.40 -1.07 6.30
N GLY A 141 16.90 -0.77 7.50
CA GLY A 141 18.02 0.14 7.68
C GLY A 141 19.38 -0.50 7.38
N SER A 142 20.39 0.34 7.23
CA SER A 142 21.77 -0.11 7.00
C SER A 142 22.33 -0.96 8.13
N ASN A 143 21.74 -0.85 9.33
CA ASN A 143 22.10 -1.66 10.50
C ASN A 143 21.45 -3.06 10.49
N GLY A 144 20.66 -3.40 9.46
CA GLY A 144 19.97 -4.68 9.37
C GLY A 144 18.65 -4.75 10.14
N GLU A 145 18.18 -3.64 10.69
CA GLU A 145 16.94 -3.60 11.46
C GLU A 145 15.81 -2.97 10.66
N TRP A 146 14.60 -3.53 10.83
CA TRP A 146 13.39 -2.99 10.25
C TRP A 146 12.81 -1.89 11.14
N THR A 147 12.43 -0.77 10.54
CA THR A 147 11.85 0.37 11.25
C THR A 147 10.54 0.75 10.60
N ARG A 148 9.48 0.87 11.41
CA ARG A 148 8.19 1.38 10.91
C ARG A 148 8.27 2.90 10.81
N PHE A 149 7.96 3.41 9.61
CA PHE A 149 8.01 4.86 9.37
C PHE A 149 6.67 5.46 8.98
N MET A 150 5.65 4.62 8.70
CA MET A 150 4.33 5.13 8.30
C MET A 150 3.24 4.18 8.76
N THR A 151 2.15 4.77 9.27
CA THR A 151 0.90 4.07 9.59
C THR A 151 -0.25 4.92 9.07
N SER A 152 -1.16 4.30 8.33
CA SER A 152 -2.34 4.98 7.80
C SER A 152 -3.59 4.18 8.16
N HIS A 153 -4.60 4.87 8.65
CA HIS A 153 -5.91 4.30 8.96
C HIS A 153 -6.92 4.72 7.90
N TYR A 154 -7.55 3.73 7.28
CA TYR A 154 -8.55 3.94 6.25
C TYR A 154 -9.92 3.58 6.80
N ARG A 155 -10.88 4.46 6.59
CA ARG A 155 -12.27 4.26 6.99
C ARG A 155 -13.19 4.53 5.81
N ARG A 156 -14.24 3.74 5.67
CA ARG A 156 -15.17 3.94 4.56
C ARG A 156 -15.84 5.30 4.66
N ALA A 157 -15.90 5.96 3.52
CA ALA A 157 -16.55 7.26 3.38
C ALA A 157 -18.02 7.03 2.97
N GLY A 158 -18.91 7.38 3.85
CA GLY A 158 -20.34 7.33 3.56
C GLY A 158 -20.92 5.97 3.33
#